data_255a3e03b77581044d4ba71c6fe993e4
#
_entry.id   255a3e03b77581044d4ba71c6fe993e4
#
_cell.length_a   1.000
_cell.length_b   1.000
_cell.length_c   1.000
_cell.angle_alpha   90.00
_cell.angle_beta   90.00
_cell.angle_gamma   90.00
#
_symmetry.space_group_name_H-M   'P 1'
#
loop_
_entity.id
_entity.type
_entity.pdbx_description
1 polymer ?
#
loop_
_entity_poly.entity_id
_entity_poly.type
_entity_poly.pdbx_seq_one_letter_code
_entity_poly.pdbx_strand_id
1 'polypeptide(L)'
;MTTADPASTDTLTATPVTTQSWIDTLKSFSHPRVVTMLFLGFSAGIPILLIFSSLSLWLTEAGVEKSAVTFFSWAALGYSFKFVWAPLVDRLPLPVMTKWLGRRRGWLLLSQLSVIAALFWMALTDPGAGVSSLTIMAFAAVALGFSSATQDIVIDAYRIDSAGDELQALMSSTYIAGYRTGMIVAGAGALYLAQYFGSTKDIYNYEAWRNTYLAMAAVMLVGIATTLVIREPDQRNHTEATYRVEDQVRFFLAFLVSVIAFIMVFRISSDVVSAARTSLTELFNNRHLAGLIVSTVRLGAAVAVVLFIVQLLNKTKAVNGTMVRAAYMEPIKDFFSRYGVSLAVLLLLLVGFYRVSDIVLGVIANVFYQDMGFSKVQIANVSKVFGLWMTIIGGFLGGLFAVRFGVMRILLLGAVLSAGTNLLFILLANSAGGAELVEGSGNINLLFIVIGADNLSAGLASAAFIAFLSSLTNVSFTAVQYAIFSSLMTLFPKVLGGYSGSYVEAMGYTHFFIMTTLLTLPVIVLILFARNRFDKPVTISG
;
A
#
# COMPACT_ATOMS: atom_id res chain seq x y z
N MET A 1 -0.62 -33.11 63.74
CA MET A 1 -1.81 -32.28 63.50
C MET A 1 -1.33 -30.90 63.15
N THR A 2 -1.20 -30.63 61.88
CA THR A 2 -0.92 -29.30 61.32
C THR A 2 -1.83 -29.15 60.11
N THR A 3 -2.76 -28.25 60.26
CA THR A 3 -3.86 -27.94 59.34
C THR A 3 -3.31 -27.22 58.10
N ALA A 4 -3.55 -27.80 56.93
CA ALA A 4 -3.30 -27.17 55.66
C ALA A 4 -4.39 -26.12 55.37
N ASP A 5 -3.95 -24.92 54.99
CA ASP A 5 -4.76 -23.82 54.53
C ASP A 5 -5.22 -24.04 53.08
N PRO A 6 -6.48 -23.83 52.70
CA PRO A 6 -6.94 -24.03 51.33
C PRO A 6 -6.50 -22.89 50.44
N ALA A 7 -6.00 -23.25 49.29
CA ALA A 7 -5.55 -22.40 48.19
C ALA A 7 -6.52 -21.28 47.85
N SER A 8 -6.02 -20.06 47.85
CA SER A 8 -6.67 -18.89 47.28
C SER A 8 -6.79 -19.05 45.76
N THR A 9 -7.99 -19.29 45.28
CA THR A 9 -8.35 -19.16 43.87
C THR A 9 -8.29 -17.68 43.48
N ASP A 10 -7.17 -17.25 42.96
CA ASP A 10 -7.09 -15.98 42.23
C ASP A 10 -7.97 -16.06 40.98
N THR A 11 -9.21 -15.65 41.12
CA THR A 11 -10.07 -15.30 40.00
C THR A 11 -9.43 -14.11 39.30
N LEU A 12 -8.76 -14.34 38.16
CA LEU A 12 -8.40 -13.31 37.21
C LEU A 12 -9.69 -12.62 36.76
N THR A 13 -10.06 -11.58 37.49
CA THR A 13 -11.11 -10.64 37.09
C THR A 13 -10.64 -10.00 35.78
N ALA A 14 -11.33 -10.31 34.70
CA ALA A 14 -11.21 -9.59 33.44
C ALA A 14 -11.35 -8.09 33.78
N THR A 15 -10.27 -7.34 33.58
CA THR A 15 -10.30 -5.88 33.73
C THR A 15 -11.41 -5.35 32.82
N PRO A 16 -12.40 -4.61 33.38
CA PRO A 16 -13.46 -4.04 32.56
C PRO A 16 -12.80 -3.13 31.52
N VAL A 17 -13.17 -3.28 30.25
CA VAL A 17 -12.83 -2.33 29.18
C VAL A 17 -13.36 -0.99 29.66
N THR A 18 -12.50 -0.17 30.22
CA THR A 18 -12.83 1.20 30.62
C THR A 18 -13.20 1.94 29.35
N THR A 19 -14.48 2.24 29.17
CA THR A 19 -14.97 3.04 28.06
C THR A 19 -14.36 4.44 28.22
N GLN A 20 -13.25 4.70 27.49
CA GLN A 20 -12.64 6.02 27.47
C GLN A 20 -13.69 7.08 27.11
N SER A 21 -13.66 8.23 27.80
CA SER A 21 -14.50 9.36 27.46
C SER A 21 -14.22 9.82 26.02
N TRP A 22 -15.22 10.32 25.29
CA TRP A 22 -15.05 10.93 23.96
C TRP A 22 -14.00 12.03 23.97
N ILE A 23 -13.96 12.83 25.05
CA ILE A 23 -12.99 13.92 25.23
C ILE A 23 -11.57 13.36 25.36
N ASP A 24 -11.37 12.27 26.09
CA ASP A 24 -10.06 11.66 26.26
C ASP A 24 -9.57 11.02 24.97
N THR A 25 -10.45 10.39 24.20
CA THR A 25 -10.12 9.86 22.88
C THR A 25 -9.76 10.97 21.89
N LEU A 26 -10.47 12.11 21.91
CA LEU A 26 -10.11 13.28 21.09
C LEU A 26 -8.77 13.90 21.51
N LYS A 27 -8.50 13.99 22.81
CA LYS A 27 -7.19 14.45 23.31
C LYS A 27 -6.05 13.53 22.87
N SER A 28 -6.31 12.24 22.69
CA SER A 28 -5.30 11.28 22.23
C SER A 28 -4.80 11.56 20.80
N PHE A 29 -5.53 12.32 19.97
CA PHE A 29 -5.02 12.81 18.69
C PHE A 29 -3.85 13.80 18.84
N SER A 30 -3.75 14.48 19.98
CA SER A 30 -2.60 15.37 20.27
C SER A 30 -1.37 14.61 20.80
N HIS A 31 -1.45 13.30 20.96
CA HIS A 31 -0.33 12.49 21.41
C HIS A 31 0.84 12.59 20.41
N PRO A 32 2.10 12.82 20.85
CA PRO A 32 3.24 13.05 19.94
C PRO A 32 3.42 11.96 18.87
N ARG A 33 3.19 10.68 19.22
CA ARG A 33 3.30 9.54 18.27
C ARG A 33 2.22 9.58 17.21
N VAL A 34 1.01 10.05 17.56
CA VAL A 34 -0.12 10.19 16.62
C VAL A 34 0.15 11.35 15.66
N VAL A 35 0.61 12.49 16.18
CA VAL A 35 1.02 13.66 15.36
C VAL A 35 2.19 13.32 14.44
N THR A 36 3.16 12.54 14.90
CA THR A 36 4.28 12.06 14.09
C THR A 36 3.79 11.33 12.84
N MET A 37 2.74 10.51 12.96
CA MET A 37 2.19 9.78 11.83
C MET A 37 1.58 10.67 10.75
N LEU A 38 1.08 11.86 11.10
CA LEU A 38 0.60 12.85 10.13
C LEU A 38 1.74 13.29 9.19
N PHE A 39 2.89 13.65 9.76
CA PHE A 39 4.05 14.13 8.98
C PHE A 39 4.77 13.00 8.22
N LEU A 40 4.88 11.82 8.81
CA LEU A 40 5.43 10.65 8.12
C LEU A 40 4.50 10.20 6.99
N GLY A 41 3.18 10.20 7.22
CA GLY A 41 2.18 9.94 6.18
C GLY A 41 2.26 10.96 5.06
N PHE A 42 2.39 12.25 5.37
CA PHE A 42 2.58 13.32 4.38
C PHE A 42 3.78 13.02 3.47
N SER A 43 4.93 12.71 4.07
CA SER A 43 6.15 12.34 3.33
C SER A 43 5.95 11.09 2.46
N ALA A 44 5.22 10.08 2.94
CA ALA A 44 4.94 8.85 2.19
C ALA A 44 3.98 9.05 1.02
N GLY A 45 3.06 10.03 1.13
CA GLY A 45 2.08 10.33 0.09
C GLY A 45 2.63 11.08 -1.14
N ILE A 46 3.79 11.74 -1.01
CA ILE A 46 4.37 12.57 -2.08
C ILE A 46 4.82 11.76 -3.29
N PRO A 47 5.61 10.67 -3.18
CA PRO A 47 6.20 10.01 -4.35
C PRO A 47 5.19 9.36 -5.28
N ILE A 48 4.08 8.85 -4.77
CA ILE A 48 3.17 8.01 -5.55
C ILE A 48 2.56 8.73 -6.76
N LEU A 49 2.12 9.97 -6.59
CA LEU A 49 1.55 10.72 -7.71
C LEU A 49 2.64 11.29 -8.63
N LEU A 50 3.85 11.51 -8.12
CA LEU A 50 4.99 11.91 -8.94
C LEU A 50 5.49 10.77 -9.83
N ILE A 51 5.27 9.50 -9.45
CA ILE A 51 5.55 8.33 -10.30
C ILE A 51 4.44 8.09 -11.32
N PHE A 52 3.16 8.34 -10.94
CA PHE A 52 2.02 8.01 -11.79
C PHE A 52 1.51 9.23 -12.57
N SER A 53 0.63 10.01 -11.99
CA SER A 53 -0.13 11.01 -12.73
C SER A 53 0.71 12.20 -13.19
N SER A 54 1.59 12.71 -12.33
CA SER A 54 2.43 13.87 -12.67
C SER A 54 3.48 13.51 -13.71
N LEU A 55 4.15 12.34 -13.56
CA LEU A 55 5.11 11.86 -14.56
C LEU A 55 4.43 11.54 -15.89
N SER A 56 3.26 10.89 -15.85
CA SER A 56 2.53 10.57 -17.10
C SER A 56 2.16 11.83 -17.88
N LEU A 57 1.79 12.90 -17.17
CA LEU A 57 1.50 14.17 -17.82
C LEU A 57 2.79 14.81 -18.39
N TRP A 58 3.87 14.85 -17.61
CA TRP A 58 5.18 15.34 -18.09
C TRP A 58 5.62 14.62 -19.36
N LEU A 59 5.58 13.28 -19.36
CA LEU A 59 5.93 12.47 -20.52
C LEU A 59 5.03 12.77 -21.74
N THR A 60 3.74 12.98 -21.50
CA THR A 60 2.77 13.32 -22.56
C THR A 60 3.07 14.69 -23.16
N GLU A 61 3.35 15.70 -22.34
CA GLU A 61 3.75 17.03 -22.79
C GLU A 61 5.09 17.02 -23.54
N ALA A 62 6.02 16.14 -23.13
CA ALA A 62 7.30 15.92 -23.81
C ALA A 62 7.17 15.15 -25.14
N GLY A 63 5.94 14.80 -25.57
CA GLY A 63 5.70 14.11 -26.83
C GLY A 63 6.00 12.61 -26.81
N VAL A 64 6.13 12.00 -25.63
CA VAL A 64 6.40 10.56 -25.48
C VAL A 64 5.15 9.77 -25.86
N GLU A 65 5.33 8.71 -26.66
CA GLU A 65 4.23 7.83 -27.07
C GLU A 65 3.48 7.21 -25.89
N LYS A 66 2.14 7.13 -25.98
CA LYS A 66 1.27 6.58 -24.93
C LYS A 66 1.65 5.16 -24.50
N SER A 67 2.14 4.35 -25.43
CA SER A 67 2.64 2.99 -25.15
C SER A 67 3.82 3.01 -24.19
N ALA A 68 4.78 3.92 -24.39
CA ALA A 68 5.93 4.11 -23.51
C ALA A 68 5.52 4.67 -22.15
N VAL A 69 4.59 5.64 -22.10
CA VAL A 69 4.06 6.21 -20.85
C VAL A 69 3.47 5.12 -19.94
N THR A 70 2.76 4.13 -20.51
CA THR A 70 2.19 3.02 -19.73
C THR A 70 3.25 2.13 -19.09
N PHE A 71 4.45 1.98 -19.69
CA PHE A 71 5.53 1.22 -19.08
C PHE A 71 6.05 1.84 -17.77
N PHE A 72 5.94 3.16 -17.61
CA PHE A 72 6.34 3.83 -16.37
C PHE A 72 5.47 3.44 -15.17
N SER A 73 4.26 2.93 -15.39
CA SER A 73 3.43 2.38 -14.31
C SER A 73 4.09 1.19 -13.60
N TRP A 74 5.04 0.51 -14.25
CA TRP A 74 5.80 -0.58 -13.67
C TRP A 74 6.76 -0.14 -12.56
N ALA A 75 7.14 1.15 -12.53
CA ALA A 75 7.92 1.71 -11.42
C ALA A 75 7.21 1.51 -10.06
N ALA A 76 5.90 1.43 -10.06
CA ALA A 76 5.12 1.17 -8.85
C ALA A 76 4.98 -0.30 -8.45
N LEU A 77 5.51 -1.25 -9.23
CA LEU A 77 5.54 -2.66 -8.82
C LEU A 77 6.32 -2.85 -7.51
N GLY A 78 7.27 -1.98 -7.21
CA GLY A 78 7.96 -1.96 -5.93
C GLY A 78 6.98 -2.02 -4.75
N TYR A 79 5.89 -1.28 -4.76
CA TYR A 79 4.91 -1.29 -3.67
C TYR A 79 4.21 -2.64 -3.45
N SER A 80 4.00 -3.42 -4.52
CA SER A 80 3.36 -4.74 -4.43
C SER A 80 4.33 -5.85 -4.01
N PHE A 81 5.63 -5.65 -4.25
CA PHE A 81 6.66 -6.64 -3.94
C PHE A 81 7.56 -6.25 -2.77
N LYS A 82 7.21 -5.21 -2.01
CA LYS A 82 8.02 -4.70 -0.90
C LYS A 82 8.36 -5.76 0.17
N PHE A 83 7.56 -6.81 0.31
CA PHE A 83 7.85 -7.93 1.22
C PHE A 83 9.13 -8.69 0.88
N VAL A 84 9.62 -8.60 -0.37
CA VAL A 84 10.84 -9.29 -0.80
C VAL A 84 12.08 -8.73 -0.11
N TRP A 85 12.15 -7.40 0.11
CA TRP A 85 13.29 -6.76 0.78
C TRP A 85 12.98 -6.24 2.18
N ALA A 86 11.76 -6.34 2.66
CA ALA A 86 11.42 -6.01 4.04
C ALA A 86 12.31 -6.73 5.09
N PRO A 87 12.76 -7.98 4.86
CA PRO A 87 13.73 -8.64 5.75
C PRO A 87 15.06 -7.91 5.89
N LEU A 88 15.51 -7.16 4.87
CA LEU A 88 16.72 -6.32 4.97
C LEU A 88 16.52 -5.21 6.01
N VAL A 89 15.35 -4.56 5.96
CA VAL A 89 14.98 -3.47 6.90
C VAL A 89 14.88 -3.98 8.34
N ASP A 90 14.39 -5.21 8.53
CA ASP A 90 14.27 -5.81 9.86
C ASP A 90 15.60 -6.33 10.43
N ARG A 91 16.52 -6.79 9.58
CA ARG A 91 17.69 -7.54 10.03
C ARG A 91 19.03 -6.81 9.86
N LEU A 92 19.11 -5.84 8.92
CA LEU A 92 20.38 -5.18 8.64
C LEU A 92 20.48 -3.83 9.35
N PRO A 93 21.48 -3.66 10.25
CA PRO A 93 21.84 -2.36 10.75
C PRO A 93 22.57 -1.58 9.64
N LEU A 94 22.25 -0.30 9.48
CA LEU A 94 22.98 0.59 8.58
C LEU A 94 24.27 1.07 9.25
N PRO A 95 25.43 0.92 8.59
CA PRO A 95 26.68 1.45 9.11
C PRO A 95 26.51 2.95 9.45
N VAL A 96 27.07 3.41 10.55
CA VAL A 96 27.02 4.80 11.03
C VAL A 96 25.60 5.26 11.41
N MET A 97 24.60 5.19 10.51
CA MET A 97 23.24 5.70 10.77
C MET A 97 22.54 5.00 11.93
N THR A 98 22.66 3.67 12.03
CA THR A 98 22.06 2.92 13.14
C THR A 98 22.68 3.29 14.49
N LYS A 99 23.97 3.59 14.52
CA LYS A 99 24.66 4.01 15.76
C LYS A 99 24.20 5.39 16.26
N TRP A 100 23.88 6.31 15.35
CA TRP A 100 23.51 7.68 15.69
C TRP A 100 22.02 7.87 15.90
N LEU A 101 21.20 7.23 15.09
CA LEU A 101 19.76 7.47 15.04
C LEU A 101 18.91 6.29 15.54
N GLY A 102 19.50 5.11 15.66
CA GLY A 102 18.78 3.86 15.83
C GLY A 102 18.44 3.20 14.49
N ARG A 103 17.88 1.99 14.55
CA ARG A 103 17.64 1.18 13.33
C ARG A 103 16.52 1.76 12.48
N ARG A 104 15.35 2.04 13.06
CA ARG A 104 14.17 2.52 12.31
C ARG A 104 14.40 3.90 11.72
N ARG A 105 14.90 4.82 12.53
CA ARG A 105 15.20 6.17 12.07
C ARG A 105 16.32 6.19 11.03
N GLY A 106 17.35 5.34 11.18
CA GLY A 106 18.43 5.20 10.20
C GLY A 106 17.91 4.75 8.84
N TRP A 107 17.10 3.69 8.77
CA TRP A 107 16.47 3.24 7.54
C TRP A 107 15.49 4.26 6.97
N LEU A 108 14.74 4.96 7.82
CA LEU A 108 13.81 6.00 7.40
C LEU A 108 14.55 7.17 6.74
N LEU A 109 15.62 7.65 7.36
CA LEU A 109 16.46 8.70 6.79
C LEU A 109 17.09 8.28 5.45
N LEU A 110 17.63 7.05 5.37
CA LEU A 110 18.19 6.53 4.12
C LEU A 110 17.15 6.50 3.02
N SER A 111 15.96 5.98 3.28
CA SER A 111 14.90 5.89 2.28
C SER A 111 14.42 7.28 1.82
N GLN A 112 14.28 8.23 2.74
CA GLN A 112 13.90 9.63 2.43
C GLN A 112 14.97 10.35 1.60
N LEU A 113 16.24 10.18 1.94
CA LEU A 113 17.34 10.70 1.13
C LEU A 113 17.38 10.08 -0.25
N SER A 114 17.09 8.78 -0.36
CA SER A 114 17.01 8.08 -1.64
C SER A 114 15.82 8.56 -2.48
N VAL A 115 14.66 8.87 -1.86
CA VAL A 115 13.51 9.50 -2.53
C VAL A 115 13.90 10.86 -3.09
N ILE A 116 14.55 11.70 -2.29
CA ILE A 116 15.03 13.02 -2.72
C ILE A 116 16.03 12.88 -3.87
N ALA A 117 17.00 11.97 -3.75
CA ALA A 117 17.99 11.73 -4.79
C ALA A 117 17.33 11.25 -6.11
N ALA A 118 16.32 10.38 -6.02
CA ALA A 118 15.58 9.93 -7.20
C ALA A 118 14.76 11.07 -7.83
N LEU A 119 14.14 11.94 -7.03
CA LEU A 119 13.45 13.14 -7.52
C LEU A 119 14.41 14.13 -8.21
N PHE A 120 15.60 14.34 -7.63
CA PHE A 120 16.66 15.10 -8.28
C PHE A 120 17.09 14.47 -9.60
N TRP A 121 17.28 13.14 -9.64
CA TRP A 121 17.64 12.43 -10.86
C TRP A 121 16.57 12.60 -11.94
N MET A 122 15.30 12.46 -11.61
CA MET A 122 14.18 12.74 -12.52
C MET A 122 14.20 14.19 -12.99
N ALA A 123 14.36 15.15 -12.07
CA ALA A 123 14.38 16.58 -12.37
C ALA A 123 15.50 16.95 -13.37
N LEU A 124 16.65 16.31 -13.26
CA LEU A 124 17.81 16.56 -14.12
C LEU A 124 17.80 15.76 -15.44
N THR A 125 16.72 15.04 -15.73
CA THR A 125 16.57 14.23 -16.95
C THR A 125 15.42 14.77 -17.78
N ASP A 126 15.71 15.26 -19.00
CA ASP A 126 14.67 15.66 -19.95
C ASP A 126 14.15 14.46 -20.75
N PRO A 127 12.91 13.97 -20.53
CA PRO A 127 12.38 12.83 -21.26
C PRO A 127 12.14 13.12 -22.75
N GLY A 128 12.04 14.41 -23.15
CA GLY A 128 11.90 14.84 -24.55
C GLY A 128 13.20 14.82 -25.35
N ALA A 129 14.37 14.65 -24.70
CA ALA A 129 15.67 14.69 -25.35
C ALA A 129 16.03 13.38 -26.14
N GLY A 130 15.10 12.41 -26.22
CA GLY A 130 15.26 11.18 -26.99
C GLY A 130 15.25 9.89 -26.17
N VAL A 131 15.39 8.75 -26.86
CA VAL A 131 15.20 7.40 -26.27
C VAL A 131 16.17 7.11 -25.13
N SER A 132 17.40 7.57 -25.21
CA SER A 132 18.40 7.39 -24.15
C SER A 132 17.98 8.11 -22.87
N SER A 133 17.53 9.36 -22.99
CA SER A 133 17.06 10.16 -21.87
C SER A 133 15.77 9.57 -21.26
N LEU A 134 14.85 9.09 -22.09
CA LEU A 134 13.65 8.39 -21.64
C LEU A 134 13.99 7.13 -20.84
N THR A 135 15.02 6.39 -21.26
CA THR A 135 15.51 5.20 -20.53
C THR A 135 16.06 5.59 -19.15
N ILE A 136 16.84 6.68 -19.08
CA ILE A 136 17.38 7.21 -17.82
C ILE A 136 16.22 7.64 -16.90
N MET A 137 15.20 8.33 -17.43
CA MET A 137 14.00 8.69 -16.69
C MET A 137 13.29 7.46 -16.12
N ALA A 138 13.20 6.36 -16.89
CA ALA A 138 12.61 5.12 -16.42
C ALA A 138 13.37 4.52 -15.22
N PHE A 139 14.70 4.51 -15.25
CA PHE A 139 15.51 4.07 -14.12
C PHE A 139 15.32 4.99 -12.89
N ALA A 140 15.26 6.29 -13.08
CA ALA A 140 15.01 7.25 -12.01
C ALA A 140 13.62 7.06 -11.38
N ALA A 141 12.58 6.80 -12.19
CA ALA A 141 11.23 6.49 -11.71
C ALA A 141 11.18 5.16 -10.93
N VAL A 142 11.88 4.13 -11.38
CA VAL A 142 12.01 2.85 -10.64
C VAL A 142 12.76 3.07 -9.33
N ALA A 143 13.84 3.86 -9.31
CA ALA A 143 14.55 4.22 -8.09
C ALA A 143 13.64 4.97 -7.11
N LEU A 144 12.81 5.89 -7.59
CA LEU A 144 11.81 6.59 -6.78
C LEU A 144 10.78 5.61 -6.19
N GLY A 145 10.25 4.71 -7.00
CA GLY A 145 9.28 3.68 -6.57
C GLY A 145 9.84 2.73 -5.51
N PHE A 146 11.08 2.26 -5.70
CA PHE A 146 11.76 1.40 -4.73
C PHE A 146 12.07 2.12 -3.41
N SER A 147 12.59 3.35 -3.49
CA SER A 147 12.92 4.15 -2.31
C SER A 147 11.67 4.50 -1.50
N SER A 148 10.57 4.85 -2.17
CA SER A 148 9.31 5.15 -1.53
C SER A 148 8.66 3.91 -0.91
N ALA A 149 8.68 2.76 -1.58
CA ALA A 149 8.20 1.51 -1.00
C ALA A 149 9.06 1.07 0.21
N THR A 150 10.36 1.37 0.20
CA THR A 150 11.24 1.16 1.36
C THR A 150 10.86 2.10 2.51
N GLN A 151 10.60 3.37 2.23
CA GLN A 151 10.10 4.32 3.22
C GLN A 151 8.80 3.83 3.86
N ASP A 152 7.85 3.32 3.07
CA ASP A 152 6.59 2.75 3.57
C ASP A 152 6.83 1.58 4.53
N ILE A 153 7.72 0.64 4.18
CA ILE A 153 8.09 -0.49 5.06
C ILE A 153 8.56 0.03 6.42
N VAL A 154 9.43 1.04 6.42
CA VAL A 154 10.02 1.56 7.65
C VAL A 154 9.00 2.34 8.47
N ILE A 155 8.14 3.15 7.84
CA ILE A 155 7.08 3.89 8.53
C ILE A 155 6.09 2.94 9.19
N ASP A 156 5.66 1.90 8.47
CA ASP A 156 4.74 0.89 8.98
C ASP A 156 5.34 0.16 10.19
N ALA A 157 6.62 -0.24 10.10
CA ALA A 157 7.33 -0.87 11.19
C ALA A 157 7.53 0.10 12.38
N TYR A 158 7.93 1.35 12.11
CA TYR A 158 8.06 2.39 13.14
C TYR A 158 6.74 2.62 13.89
N ARG A 159 5.60 2.66 13.17
CA ARG A 159 4.27 2.83 13.76
C ARG A 159 3.95 1.71 14.74
N ILE A 160 4.19 0.45 14.35
CA ILE A 160 3.89 -0.72 15.17
C ILE A 160 4.82 -0.78 16.38
N ASP A 161 6.14 -0.54 16.18
CA ASP A 161 7.14 -0.58 17.25
C ASP A 161 6.97 0.57 18.26
N SER A 162 6.35 1.68 17.85
CA SER A 162 6.27 2.91 18.66
C SER A 162 5.17 2.91 19.71
N ALA A 163 4.09 2.15 19.54
CA ALA A 163 2.94 2.20 20.45
C ALA A 163 2.20 0.87 20.49
N GLY A 164 1.56 0.60 21.63
CA GLY A 164 0.64 -0.52 21.79
C GLY A 164 -0.66 -0.36 20.97
N ASP A 165 -1.47 -1.41 20.97
CA ASP A 165 -2.70 -1.53 20.17
C ASP A 165 -3.68 -0.37 20.38
N GLU A 166 -3.69 0.24 21.57
CA GLU A 166 -4.58 1.34 21.93
C GLU A 166 -4.44 2.56 21.02
N LEU A 167 -3.22 2.89 20.58
CA LEU A 167 -2.95 4.04 19.73
C LEU A 167 -2.87 3.70 18.24
N GLN A 168 -2.81 2.42 17.86
CA GLN A 168 -2.63 2.01 16.46
C GLN A 168 -3.73 2.53 15.53
N ALA A 169 -4.97 2.55 15.99
CA ALA A 169 -6.10 3.07 15.19
C ALA A 169 -5.99 4.58 14.94
N LEU A 170 -5.59 5.36 15.97
CA LEU A 170 -5.40 6.81 15.85
C LEU A 170 -4.17 7.14 14.99
N MET A 171 -3.07 6.43 15.19
CA MET A 171 -1.86 6.57 14.37
C MET A 171 -2.14 6.20 12.90
N SER A 172 -2.97 5.20 12.65
CA SER A 172 -3.39 4.82 11.30
C SER A 172 -4.24 5.90 10.63
N SER A 173 -5.17 6.50 11.37
CA SER A 173 -6.04 7.56 10.83
C SER A 173 -5.25 8.83 10.49
N THR A 174 -4.33 9.26 11.36
CA THR A 174 -3.47 10.43 11.09
C THR A 174 -2.46 10.16 9.98
N TYR A 175 -1.94 8.93 9.89
CA TYR A 175 -1.11 8.51 8.76
C TYR A 175 -1.87 8.63 7.43
N ILE A 176 -3.11 8.14 7.35
CA ILE A 176 -3.95 8.27 6.15
C ILE A 176 -4.20 9.74 5.82
N ALA A 177 -4.51 10.58 6.81
CA ALA A 177 -4.73 12.00 6.60
C ALA A 177 -3.47 12.67 6.03
N GLY A 178 -2.31 12.41 6.62
CA GLY A 178 -1.02 12.87 6.12
C GLY A 178 -0.74 12.40 4.70
N TYR A 179 -0.90 11.10 4.45
CA TYR A 179 -0.68 10.49 3.14
C TYR A 179 -1.55 11.13 2.04
N ARG A 180 -2.84 11.34 2.32
CA ARG A 180 -3.74 12.01 1.38
C ARG A 180 -3.37 13.47 1.16
N THR A 181 -2.96 14.19 2.20
CA THR A 181 -2.46 15.57 2.08
C THR A 181 -1.20 15.63 1.21
N GLY A 182 -0.24 14.71 1.41
CA GLY A 182 0.94 14.56 0.56
C GLY A 182 0.58 14.30 -0.91
N MET A 183 -0.41 13.44 -1.16
CA MET A 183 -0.92 13.19 -2.51
C MET A 183 -1.50 14.44 -3.18
N ILE A 184 -2.21 15.32 -2.42
CA ILE A 184 -2.72 16.60 -2.99
C ILE A 184 -1.54 17.47 -3.42
N VAL A 185 -0.56 17.63 -2.55
CA VAL A 185 0.61 18.46 -2.81
C VAL A 185 1.38 17.94 -4.02
N ALA A 186 1.62 16.63 -4.10
CA ALA A 186 2.35 16.01 -5.20
C ALA A 186 1.55 15.91 -6.51
N GLY A 187 0.23 15.77 -6.43
CA GLY A 187 -0.63 15.72 -7.60
C GLY A 187 -0.98 17.12 -8.10
N ALA A 188 -1.90 17.79 -7.42
CA ALA A 188 -2.37 19.13 -7.82
C ALA A 188 -1.27 20.19 -7.71
N GLY A 189 -0.49 20.17 -6.59
CA GLY A 189 0.58 21.14 -6.38
C GLY A 189 1.66 21.08 -7.45
N ALA A 190 2.09 19.88 -7.87
CA ALA A 190 3.06 19.74 -8.96
C ALA A 190 2.53 20.28 -10.29
N LEU A 191 1.26 20.05 -10.62
CA LEU A 191 0.65 20.55 -11.86
C LEU A 191 0.55 22.08 -11.84
N TYR A 192 0.13 22.66 -10.72
CA TYR A 192 0.10 24.13 -10.57
C TYR A 192 1.48 24.75 -10.71
N LEU A 193 2.52 24.13 -10.13
CA LEU A 193 3.90 24.61 -10.25
C LEU A 193 4.41 24.49 -11.68
N ALA A 194 4.18 23.36 -12.37
CA ALA A 194 4.58 23.19 -13.76
C ALA A 194 3.93 24.25 -14.66
N GLN A 195 2.63 24.52 -14.47
CA GLN A 195 1.92 25.58 -15.18
C GLN A 195 2.45 26.97 -14.83
N TYR A 196 2.69 27.24 -13.56
CA TYR A 196 3.24 28.53 -13.11
C TYR A 196 4.63 28.81 -13.69
N PHE A 197 5.46 27.79 -13.83
CA PHE A 197 6.78 27.89 -14.45
C PHE A 197 6.73 27.86 -15.99
N GLY A 198 5.55 27.72 -16.61
CA GLY A 198 5.34 27.91 -18.04
C GLY A 198 5.29 26.64 -18.88
N SER A 199 5.02 25.45 -18.30
CA SER A 199 4.67 24.26 -19.09
C SER A 199 3.15 24.10 -19.16
N THR A 200 2.64 23.88 -20.37
CA THR A 200 1.22 23.65 -20.65
C THR A 200 1.08 22.50 -21.64
N LYS A 201 -0.16 22.06 -21.87
CA LYS A 201 -0.44 20.98 -22.83
C LYS A 201 0.09 21.27 -24.24
N ASP A 202 0.09 22.56 -24.65
CA ASP A 202 0.46 22.99 -25.99
C ASP A 202 1.92 23.47 -26.07
N ILE A 203 2.55 23.75 -24.94
CA ILE A 203 3.91 24.28 -24.85
C ILE A 203 4.69 23.46 -23.82
N TYR A 204 5.47 22.50 -24.30
CA TYR A 204 6.39 21.75 -23.45
C TYR A 204 7.52 22.63 -22.95
N ASN A 205 7.75 22.66 -21.65
CA ASN A 205 8.87 23.37 -21.04
C ASN A 205 9.57 22.46 -20.02
N TYR A 206 10.73 21.94 -20.38
CA TYR A 206 11.53 21.09 -19.50
C TYR A 206 11.92 21.80 -18.20
N GLU A 207 12.33 23.10 -18.27
CA GLU A 207 12.75 23.87 -17.11
C GLU A 207 11.61 23.99 -16.07
N ALA A 208 10.38 24.11 -16.52
CA ALA A 208 9.21 24.16 -15.66
C ALA A 208 9.02 22.85 -14.88
N TRP A 209 9.14 21.72 -15.55
CA TRP A 209 9.04 20.41 -14.92
C TRP A 209 10.23 20.11 -14.02
N ARG A 210 11.45 20.49 -14.44
CA ARG A 210 12.65 20.41 -13.60
C ARG A 210 12.45 21.14 -12.27
N ASN A 211 12.04 22.40 -12.32
CA ASN A 211 11.82 23.21 -11.13
C ASN A 211 10.69 22.66 -10.26
N THR A 212 9.65 22.08 -10.86
CA THR A 212 8.55 21.41 -10.16
C THR A 212 9.05 20.21 -9.36
N TYR A 213 9.83 19.31 -9.97
CA TYR A 213 10.35 18.13 -9.27
C TYR A 213 11.39 18.51 -8.21
N LEU A 214 12.21 19.55 -8.44
CA LEU A 214 13.10 20.11 -7.41
C LEU A 214 12.31 20.68 -6.23
N ALA A 215 11.19 21.38 -6.47
CA ALA A 215 10.31 21.85 -5.40
C ALA A 215 9.70 20.68 -4.63
N MET A 216 9.27 19.61 -5.30
CA MET A 216 8.75 18.41 -4.64
C MET A 216 9.84 17.68 -3.82
N ALA A 217 11.09 17.67 -4.29
CA ALA A 217 12.22 17.18 -3.50
C ALA A 217 12.45 18.03 -2.24
N ALA A 218 12.28 19.34 -2.32
CA ALA A 218 12.34 20.22 -1.15
C ALA A 218 11.19 19.96 -0.16
N VAL A 219 9.97 19.69 -0.63
CA VAL A 219 8.83 19.31 0.22
C VAL A 219 9.11 18.02 1.00
N MET A 220 9.88 17.08 0.45
CA MET A 220 10.30 15.86 1.14
C MET A 220 11.18 16.14 2.39
N LEU A 221 11.76 17.32 2.53
CA LEU A 221 12.52 17.70 3.73
C LEU A 221 11.65 17.68 5.00
N VAL A 222 10.33 17.81 4.88
CA VAL A 222 9.38 17.62 6.00
C VAL A 222 9.54 16.23 6.59
N GLY A 223 9.69 15.20 5.75
CA GLY A 223 9.94 13.82 6.20
C GLY A 223 11.27 13.69 6.94
N ILE A 224 12.35 14.28 6.39
CA ILE A 224 13.68 14.28 7.03
C ILE A 224 13.63 15.00 8.37
N ALA A 225 13.06 16.21 8.43
CA ALA A 225 12.92 16.97 9.66
C ALA A 225 12.15 16.16 10.72
N THR A 226 11.06 15.52 10.33
CA THR A 226 10.29 14.62 11.22
C THR A 226 11.16 13.49 11.74
N THR A 227 11.89 12.79 10.86
CA THR A 227 12.78 11.67 11.24
C THR A 227 13.89 12.08 12.21
N LEU A 228 14.40 13.29 12.08
CA LEU A 228 15.45 13.81 13.00
C LEU A 228 14.90 14.16 14.38
N VAL A 229 13.64 14.61 14.47
CA VAL A 229 12.99 15.04 15.72
C VAL A 229 12.41 13.87 16.52
N ILE A 230 11.84 12.86 15.85
CA ILE A 230 11.20 11.73 16.53
C ILE A 230 12.20 10.86 17.28
N ARG A 231 11.69 10.10 18.27
CA ARG A 231 12.52 9.17 19.04
C ARG A 231 12.52 7.79 18.39
N GLU A 232 13.64 7.09 18.51
CA GLU A 232 13.70 5.66 18.12
C GLU A 232 12.78 4.87 19.05
N PRO A 233 11.99 3.91 18.52
CA PRO A 233 11.18 3.02 19.34
C PRO A 233 12.05 2.15 20.26
N ASP A 234 11.53 1.83 21.45
CA ASP A 234 12.22 0.96 22.41
C ASP A 234 12.35 -0.46 21.82
N GLN A 235 13.58 -0.93 21.68
CA GLN A 235 13.88 -2.25 21.08
C GLN A 235 13.75 -3.42 22.08
N ARG A 236 12.97 -3.25 23.14
CA ARG A 236 12.94 -4.19 24.29
C ARG A 236 12.58 -5.64 23.94
N ASN A 237 11.98 -5.90 22.78
CA ASN A 237 11.48 -7.22 22.39
C ASN A 237 12.20 -7.81 21.16
N HIS A 238 13.24 -7.16 20.64
CA HIS A 238 14.01 -7.72 19.55
C HIS A 238 15.13 -8.60 20.10
N THR A 239 14.92 -9.91 20.14
CA THR A 239 15.99 -10.88 20.38
C THR A 239 16.90 -10.86 19.15
N GLU A 240 17.81 -9.90 19.09
CA GLU A 240 18.78 -9.83 18.00
C GLU A 240 19.83 -10.92 18.18
N ALA A 241 19.74 -11.96 17.35
CA ALA A 241 20.92 -12.77 17.08
C ALA A 241 21.95 -11.83 16.44
N THR A 242 23.03 -11.53 17.17
CA THR A 242 24.10 -10.65 16.70
C THR A 242 24.88 -11.39 15.61
N TYR A 243 24.49 -11.18 14.35
CA TYR A 243 25.23 -11.72 13.20
C TYR A 243 26.50 -10.89 12.96
N ARG A 244 27.57 -11.57 12.53
CA ARG A 244 28.82 -10.89 12.15
C ARG A 244 28.57 -9.98 10.95
N VAL A 245 29.31 -8.89 10.86
CA VAL A 245 29.20 -7.95 9.73
C VAL A 245 29.38 -8.65 8.39
N GLU A 246 30.27 -9.65 8.32
CA GLU A 246 30.48 -10.48 7.13
C GLU A 246 29.21 -11.23 6.70
N ASP A 247 28.46 -11.81 7.66
CA ASP A 247 27.19 -12.49 7.38
C ASP A 247 26.15 -11.52 6.85
N GLN A 248 26.09 -10.31 7.39
CA GLN A 248 25.19 -9.25 6.94
C GLN A 248 25.51 -8.81 5.51
N VAL A 249 26.78 -8.61 5.18
CA VAL A 249 27.23 -8.25 3.83
C VAL A 249 26.92 -9.39 2.84
N ARG A 250 27.23 -10.64 3.20
CA ARG A 250 26.91 -11.82 2.38
C ARG A 250 25.41 -11.96 2.14
N PHE A 251 24.60 -11.72 3.16
CA PHE A 251 23.13 -11.74 3.05
C PHE A 251 22.64 -10.67 2.07
N PHE A 252 23.15 -9.44 2.17
CA PHE A 252 22.82 -8.35 1.24
C PHE A 252 23.26 -8.68 -0.20
N LEU A 253 24.47 -9.20 -0.40
CA LEU A 253 24.96 -9.61 -1.71
C LEU A 253 24.13 -10.75 -2.31
N ALA A 254 23.72 -11.73 -1.51
CA ALA A 254 22.82 -12.80 -1.97
C ALA A 254 21.46 -12.27 -2.39
N PHE A 255 20.92 -11.30 -1.66
CA PHE A 255 19.71 -10.59 -2.07
C PHE A 255 19.90 -9.91 -3.42
N LEU A 256 20.98 -9.16 -3.59
CA LEU A 256 21.30 -8.47 -4.86
C LEU A 256 21.43 -9.44 -6.04
N VAL A 257 22.16 -10.55 -5.85
CA VAL A 257 22.28 -11.63 -6.85
C VAL A 257 20.92 -12.22 -7.21
N SER A 258 20.05 -12.42 -6.21
CA SER A 258 18.68 -12.93 -6.42
C SER A 258 17.83 -11.96 -7.24
N VAL A 259 17.92 -10.66 -6.96
CA VAL A 259 17.21 -9.61 -7.73
C VAL A 259 17.73 -9.55 -9.17
N ILE A 260 19.06 -9.59 -9.38
CA ILE A 260 19.65 -9.61 -10.71
C ILE A 260 19.18 -10.85 -11.48
N ALA A 261 19.21 -12.02 -10.86
CA ALA A 261 18.75 -13.25 -11.48
C ALA A 261 17.26 -13.18 -11.87
N PHE A 262 16.43 -12.64 -11.00
CA PHE A 262 15.01 -12.42 -11.29
C PHE A 262 14.81 -11.53 -12.52
N ILE A 263 15.52 -10.40 -12.58
CA ILE A 263 15.49 -9.48 -13.74
C ILE A 263 15.99 -10.17 -15.01
N MET A 264 17.07 -10.95 -14.92
CA MET A 264 17.63 -11.69 -16.04
C MET A 264 16.66 -12.72 -16.61
N VAL A 265 15.92 -13.46 -15.76
CA VAL A 265 14.87 -14.39 -16.21
C VAL A 265 13.80 -13.65 -17.01
N PHE A 266 13.35 -12.47 -16.53
CA PHE A 266 12.39 -11.64 -17.26
C PHE A 266 12.96 -11.12 -18.58
N ARG A 267 14.22 -10.76 -18.64
CA ARG A 267 14.86 -10.25 -19.88
C ARG A 267 15.05 -11.37 -20.90
N ILE A 268 15.61 -12.50 -20.49
CA ILE A 268 15.94 -13.61 -21.39
C ILE A 268 14.68 -14.32 -21.92
N SER A 269 13.61 -14.38 -21.10
CA SER A 269 12.37 -15.06 -21.48
C SER A 269 11.42 -14.20 -22.35
N SER A 270 11.77 -12.95 -22.69
CA SER A 270 10.83 -12.02 -23.34
C SER A 270 10.30 -12.55 -24.68
N ASP A 271 11.18 -13.10 -25.53
CA ASP A 271 10.81 -13.59 -26.86
C ASP A 271 9.98 -14.87 -26.78
N VAL A 272 10.37 -15.81 -25.90
CA VAL A 272 9.62 -17.03 -25.64
C VAL A 272 8.23 -16.72 -25.10
N VAL A 273 8.12 -15.75 -24.20
CA VAL A 273 6.87 -15.30 -23.60
C VAL A 273 5.96 -14.64 -24.64
N SER A 274 6.50 -13.83 -25.55
CA SER A 274 5.72 -13.20 -26.63
C SER A 274 5.16 -14.25 -27.59
N ALA A 275 5.96 -15.22 -28.02
CA ALA A 275 5.55 -16.32 -28.87
C ALA A 275 4.48 -17.20 -28.19
N ALA A 276 4.71 -17.60 -26.92
CA ALA A 276 3.75 -18.38 -26.15
C ALA A 276 2.41 -17.65 -25.95
N ARG A 277 2.46 -16.32 -25.73
CA ARG A 277 1.25 -15.51 -25.61
C ARG A 277 0.44 -15.48 -26.91
N THR A 278 1.09 -15.38 -28.06
CA THR A 278 0.42 -15.42 -29.38
C THR A 278 -0.25 -16.76 -29.58
N SER A 279 0.47 -17.88 -29.41
CA SER A 279 -0.07 -19.24 -29.58
C SER A 279 -1.24 -19.52 -28.62
N LEU A 280 -1.13 -19.13 -27.36
CA LEU A 280 -2.23 -19.30 -26.38
C LEU A 280 -3.41 -18.38 -26.66
N THR A 281 -3.18 -17.20 -27.24
CA THR A 281 -4.27 -16.30 -27.65
C THR A 281 -5.08 -16.94 -28.78
N GLU A 282 -4.41 -17.55 -29.76
CA GLU A 282 -5.07 -18.30 -30.84
C GLU A 282 -5.82 -19.52 -30.31
N LEU A 283 -5.22 -20.27 -29.36
CA LEU A 283 -5.84 -21.48 -28.79
C LEU A 283 -7.10 -21.18 -27.98
N PHE A 284 -7.04 -20.14 -27.10
CA PHE A 284 -8.14 -19.79 -26.19
C PHE A 284 -9.09 -18.74 -26.75
N ASN A 285 -8.77 -18.16 -27.90
CA ASN A 285 -9.48 -16.99 -28.46
C ASN A 285 -9.67 -15.86 -27.41
N ASN A 286 -8.74 -15.75 -26.47
CA ASN A 286 -8.79 -14.80 -25.37
C ASN A 286 -7.40 -14.28 -24.99
N ARG A 287 -7.10 -13.05 -25.42
CA ARG A 287 -5.80 -12.40 -25.20
C ARG A 287 -5.50 -12.16 -23.71
N HIS A 288 -6.53 -11.92 -22.90
CA HIS A 288 -6.36 -11.64 -21.47
C HIS A 288 -6.02 -12.91 -20.70
N LEU A 289 -6.73 -14.01 -20.99
CA LEU A 289 -6.45 -15.32 -20.38
C LEU A 289 -5.05 -15.82 -20.75
N ALA A 290 -4.69 -15.75 -22.02
CA ALA A 290 -3.36 -16.11 -22.50
C ALA A 290 -2.26 -15.27 -21.79
N GLY A 291 -2.46 -13.96 -21.70
CA GLY A 291 -1.56 -13.07 -21.01
C GLY A 291 -1.40 -13.39 -19.51
N LEU A 292 -2.49 -13.72 -18.83
CA LEU A 292 -2.47 -14.11 -17.41
C LEU A 292 -1.68 -15.42 -17.20
N ILE A 293 -1.96 -16.44 -17.99
CA ILE A 293 -1.28 -17.74 -17.88
C ILE A 293 0.23 -17.58 -18.10
N VAL A 294 0.63 -16.94 -19.20
CA VAL A 294 2.04 -16.76 -19.55
C VAL A 294 2.76 -15.92 -18.50
N SER A 295 2.14 -14.84 -18.01
CA SER A 295 2.74 -13.99 -16.98
C SER A 295 2.89 -14.74 -15.64
N THR A 296 1.92 -15.57 -15.28
CA THR A 296 1.99 -16.39 -14.05
C THR A 296 3.08 -17.45 -14.16
N VAL A 297 3.19 -18.14 -15.29
CA VAL A 297 4.26 -19.13 -15.54
C VAL A 297 5.64 -18.45 -15.52
N ARG A 298 5.78 -17.27 -16.15
CA ARG A 298 7.02 -16.50 -16.16
C ARG A 298 7.43 -16.08 -14.74
N LEU A 299 6.48 -15.57 -13.95
CA LEU A 299 6.71 -15.21 -12.56
C LEU A 299 7.12 -16.43 -11.74
N GLY A 300 6.43 -17.56 -11.89
CA GLY A 300 6.75 -18.82 -11.22
C GLY A 300 8.15 -19.32 -11.56
N ALA A 301 8.56 -19.24 -12.83
CA ALA A 301 9.91 -19.61 -13.27
C ALA A 301 10.98 -18.67 -12.65
N ALA A 302 10.73 -17.37 -12.62
CA ALA A 302 11.66 -16.42 -12.01
C ALA A 302 11.81 -16.68 -10.49
N VAL A 303 10.73 -16.93 -9.79
CA VAL A 303 10.76 -17.29 -8.36
C VAL A 303 11.50 -18.61 -8.14
N ALA A 304 11.27 -19.63 -8.99
CA ALA A 304 11.98 -20.92 -8.90
C ALA A 304 13.49 -20.76 -9.08
N VAL A 305 13.94 -19.93 -10.03
CA VAL A 305 15.37 -19.62 -10.23
C VAL A 305 15.95 -18.91 -8.99
N VAL A 306 15.24 -17.95 -8.41
CA VAL A 306 15.67 -17.27 -7.17
C VAL A 306 15.81 -18.27 -6.02
N LEU A 307 14.81 -19.13 -5.82
CA LEU A 307 14.85 -20.17 -4.77
C LEU A 307 16.00 -21.16 -4.99
N PHE A 308 16.27 -21.54 -6.22
CA PHE A 308 17.41 -22.38 -6.58
C PHE A 308 18.73 -21.71 -6.24
N ILE A 309 18.91 -20.42 -6.57
CA ILE A 309 20.11 -19.65 -6.23
C ILE A 309 20.30 -19.56 -4.72
N VAL A 310 19.24 -19.23 -3.98
CA VAL A 310 19.29 -19.17 -2.50
C VAL A 310 19.67 -20.52 -1.91
N GLN A 311 19.12 -21.62 -2.43
CA GLN A 311 19.49 -22.97 -1.99
C GLN A 311 20.97 -23.30 -2.31
N LEU A 312 21.45 -22.90 -3.48
CA LEU A 312 22.86 -23.10 -3.88
C LEU A 312 23.80 -22.31 -2.97
N LEU A 313 23.51 -21.03 -2.73
CA LEU A 313 24.29 -20.17 -1.84
C LEU A 313 24.30 -20.69 -0.39
N ASN A 314 23.20 -21.29 0.05
CA ASN A 314 23.12 -21.92 1.36
C ASN A 314 23.93 -23.23 1.43
N LYS A 315 23.85 -24.09 0.40
CA LYS A 315 24.64 -25.34 0.34
C LYS A 315 26.15 -25.07 0.27
N THR A 316 26.57 -24.06 -0.45
CA THR A 316 27.99 -23.66 -0.56
C THR A 316 28.49 -22.88 0.65
N LYS A 317 27.64 -22.66 1.66
CA LYS A 317 27.93 -21.82 2.84
C LYS A 317 28.39 -20.39 2.48
N ALA A 318 28.06 -19.93 1.28
CA ALA A 318 28.31 -18.56 0.86
C ALA A 318 27.45 -17.55 1.64
N VAL A 319 26.29 -17.99 2.16
CA VAL A 319 25.40 -17.23 3.01
C VAL A 319 25.09 -18.01 4.29
N ASN A 320 24.92 -17.29 5.39
CA ASN A 320 24.50 -17.89 6.66
C ASN A 320 23.02 -18.33 6.56
N GLY A 321 22.80 -19.65 6.43
CA GLY A 321 21.46 -20.24 6.26
C GLY A 321 20.52 -20.00 7.43
N THR A 322 21.05 -19.85 8.66
CA THR A 322 20.23 -19.49 9.83
C THR A 322 19.69 -18.07 9.70
N MET A 323 20.49 -17.12 9.20
CA MET A 323 20.06 -15.76 8.94
C MET A 323 18.98 -15.69 7.86
N VAL A 324 19.15 -16.41 6.74
CA VAL A 324 18.15 -16.49 5.67
C VAL A 324 16.83 -17.07 6.19
N ARG A 325 16.90 -18.15 6.96
CA ARG A 325 15.73 -18.79 7.56
C ARG A 325 15.01 -17.86 8.55
N ALA A 326 15.79 -17.20 9.42
CA ALA A 326 15.28 -16.23 10.38
C ALA A 326 14.63 -15.03 9.70
N ALA A 327 15.15 -14.59 8.55
CA ALA A 327 14.64 -13.43 7.82
C ALA A 327 13.34 -13.71 7.04
N TYR A 328 13.20 -14.88 6.43
CA TYR A 328 12.07 -15.18 5.53
C TYR A 328 11.10 -16.22 6.07
N MET A 329 11.59 -17.29 6.73
CA MET A 329 10.76 -18.41 7.16
C MET A 329 10.18 -18.24 8.56
N GLU A 330 10.95 -17.70 9.51
CA GLU A 330 10.47 -17.50 10.88
C GLU A 330 9.28 -16.57 10.99
N PRO A 331 9.21 -15.42 10.27
CA PRO A 331 8.03 -14.56 10.31
C PRO A 331 6.74 -15.27 9.87
N ILE A 332 6.85 -16.14 8.86
CA ILE A 332 5.72 -16.93 8.36
C ILE A 332 5.33 -18.00 9.38
N LYS A 333 6.32 -18.75 9.91
CA LYS A 333 6.09 -19.79 10.92
C LYS A 333 5.48 -19.20 12.19
N ASP A 334 5.99 -18.05 12.66
CA ASP A 334 5.47 -17.34 13.81
C ASP A 334 3.96 -17.03 13.65
N PHE A 335 3.58 -16.51 12.50
CA PHE A 335 2.18 -16.21 12.22
C PHE A 335 1.30 -17.47 12.30
N PHE A 336 1.71 -18.56 11.65
CA PHE A 336 0.95 -19.80 11.68
C PHE A 336 0.97 -20.49 13.05
N SER A 337 2.04 -20.34 13.83
CA SER A 337 2.12 -20.90 15.19
C SER A 337 1.24 -20.15 16.19
N ARG A 338 1.15 -18.82 16.06
CA ARG A 338 0.30 -17.99 16.93
C ARG A 338 -1.20 -18.23 16.72
N TYR A 339 -1.62 -18.39 15.48
CA TYR A 339 -3.05 -18.48 15.14
C TYR A 339 -3.52 -19.90 14.81
N GLY A 340 -2.61 -20.86 14.60
CA GLY A 340 -2.93 -22.15 14.02
C GLY A 340 -3.30 -22.03 12.52
N VAL A 341 -3.22 -23.13 11.78
CA VAL A 341 -3.40 -23.10 10.31
C VAL A 341 -4.79 -22.59 9.91
N SER A 342 -5.85 -23.05 10.57
CA SER A 342 -7.23 -22.70 10.20
C SER A 342 -7.51 -21.21 10.36
N LEU A 343 -7.15 -20.61 11.52
CA LEU A 343 -7.37 -19.18 11.75
C LEU A 343 -6.38 -18.33 10.94
N ALA A 344 -5.13 -18.76 10.80
CA ALA A 344 -4.13 -18.06 9.99
C ALA A 344 -4.59 -17.91 8.53
N VAL A 345 -5.08 -18.98 7.92
CA VAL A 345 -5.62 -18.95 6.54
C VAL A 345 -6.84 -18.03 6.46
N LEU A 346 -7.76 -18.11 7.43
CA LEU A 346 -8.93 -17.23 7.48
C LEU A 346 -8.52 -15.74 7.53
N LEU A 347 -7.51 -15.40 8.38
CA LEU A 347 -7.01 -14.03 8.50
C LEU A 347 -6.30 -13.56 7.22
N LEU A 348 -5.52 -14.42 6.57
CA LEU A 348 -4.88 -14.10 5.28
C LEU A 348 -5.92 -13.91 4.16
N LEU A 349 -6.96 -14.71 4.12
CA LEU A 349 -8.09 -14.50 3.19
C LEU A 349 -8.78 -13.16 3.47
N LEU A 350 -9.04 -12.84 4.74
CA LEU A 350 -9.61 -11.55 5.11
C LEU A 350 -8.70 -10.40 4.66
N VAL A 351 -7.39 -10.48 4.89
CA VAL A 351 -6.42 -9.48 4.45
C VAL A 351 -6.42 -9.32 2.93
N GLY A 352 -6.43 -10.42 2.18
CA GLY A 352 -6.39 -10.41 0.72
C GLY A 352 -7.68 -9.89 0.06
N PHE A 353 -8.84 -10.14 0.67
CA PHE A 353 -10.14 -9.83 0.06
C PHE A 353 -10.77 -8.54 0.58
N TYR A 354 -10.37 -8.02 1.74
CA TYR A 354 -11.06 -6.89 2.38
C TYR A 354 -11.23 -5.67 1.46
N ARG A 355 -10.22 -5.37 0.64
CA ARG A 355 -10.21 -4.21 -0.27
C ARG A 355 -10.61 -4.55 -1.71
N VAL A 356 -11.07 -5.77 -1.97
CA VAL A 356 -11.32 -6.24 -3.34
C VAL A 356 -12.38 -5.41 -4.06
N SER A 357 -13.47 -5.13 -3.39
CA SER A 357 -14.59 -4.35 -3.94
C SER A 357 -14.16 -2.94 -4.31
N ASP A 358 -13.51 -2.21 -3.39
CA ASP A 358 -13.05 -0.84 -3.58
C ASP A 358 -12.02 -0.72 -4.72
N ILE A 359 -11.06 -1.65 -4.78
CA ILE A 359 -10.00 -1.62 -5.80
C ILE A 359 -10.56 -1.97 -7.18
N VAL A 360 -11.43 -2.98 -7.28
CA VAL A 360 -12.08 -3.39 -8.53
C VAL A 360 -12.95 -2.25 -9.09
N LEU A 361 -13.76 -1.62 -8.23
CA LEU A 361 -14.57 -0.46 -8.60
C LEU A 361 -13.70 0.72 -9.03
N GLY A 362 -12.64 1.01 -8.28
CA GLY A 362 -11.76 2.15 -8.52
C GLY A 362 -11.05 2.14 -9.88
N VAL A 363 -10.85 0.95 -10.48
CA VAL A 363 -10.21 0.82 -11.81
C VAL A 363 -11.03 1.49 -12.91
N ILE A 364 -12.36 1.31 -12.89
CA ILE A 364 -13.25 1.82 -13.94
C ILE A 364 -13.91 3.16 -13.60
N ALA A 365 -13.80 3.63 -12.35
CA ALA A 365 -14.56 4.75 -11.83
C ALA A 365 -14.44 6.03 -12.67
N ASN A 366 -13.25 6.40 -13.14
CA ASN A 366 -13.06 7.61 -13.93
C ASN A 366 -13.73 7.51 -15.31
N VAL A 367 -13.69 6.34 -15.95
CA VAL A 367 -14.38 6.08 -17.23
C VAL A 367 -15.87 6.15 -17.00
N PHE A 368 -16.38 5.50 -15.95
CA PHE A 368 -17.79 5.55 -15.57
C PHE A 368 -18.30 7.00 -15.40
N TYR A 369 -17.56 7.88 -14.71
CA TYR A 369 -18.00 9.26 -14.55
C TYR A 369 -18.08 10.01 -15.89
N GLN A 370 -17.13 9.76 -16.81
CA GLN A 370 -17.18 10.35 -18.14
C GLN A 370 -18.39 9.84 -18.95
N ASP A 371 -18.64 8.54 -18.90
CA ASP A 371 -19.78 7.92 -19.57
C ASP A 371 -21.14 8.39 -18.98
N MET A 372 -21.15 8.84 -17.73
CA MET A 372 -22.33 9.48 -17.09
C MET A 372 -22.45 10.97 -17.40
N GLY A 373 -21.71 11.49 -18.35
CA GLY A 373 -21.80 12.88 -18.83
C GLY A 373 -21.13 13.91 -17.92
N PHE A 374 -20.26 13.52 -16.99
CA PHE A 374 -19.53 14.49 -16.18
C PHE A 374 -18.29 15.00 -16.92
N SER A 375 -18.11 16.32 -16.88
CA SER A 375 -16.90 16.95 -17.43
C SER A 375 -15.65 16.59 -16.60
N LYS A 376 -14.48 16.66 -17.22
CA LYS A 376 -13.19 16.42 -16.51
C LYS A 376 -13.02 17.34 -15.30
N VAL A 377 -13.50 18.58 -15.37
CA VAL A 377 -13.45 19.55 -14.27
C VAL A 377 -14.38 19.13 -13.13
N GLN A 378 -15.60 18.68 -13.43
CA GLN A 378 -16.53 18.17 -12.42
C GLN A 378 -15.96 16.93 -11.71
N ILE A 379 -15.40 15.99 -12.48
CA ILE A 379 -14.75 14.79 -11.92
C ILE A 379 -13.56 15.18 -11.03
N ALA A 380 -12.72 16.12 -11.46
CA ALA A 380 -11.59 16.58 -10.66
C ALA A 380 -12.03 17.22 -9.34
N ASN A 381 -13.00 18.13 -9.39
CA ASN A 381 -13.48 18.83 -8.20
C ASN A 381 -14.17 17.88 -7.21
N VAL A 382 -15.04 17.00 -7.70
CA VAL A 382 -15.83 16.12 -6.82
C VAL A 382 -15.01 14.91 -6.38
N SER A 383 -14.39 14.18 -7.30
CA SER A 383 -13.70 12.93 -6.95
C SER A 383 -12.31 13.17 -6.34
N LYS A 384 -11.53 14.17 -6.85
CA LYS A 384 -10.14 14.36 -6.39
C LYS A 384 -10.02 15.36 -5.23
N VAL A 385 -10.86 16.41 -5.20
CA VAL A 385 -10.81 17.40 -4.11
C VAL A 385 -11.80 17.04 -3.00
N PHE A 386 -13.10 17.05 -3.29
CA PHE A 386 -14.12 16.80 -2.28
C PHE A 386 -14.02 15.36 -1.73
N GLY A 387 -13.90 14.33 -2.59
CA GLY A 387 -13.78 12.94 -2.18
C GLY A 387 -12.56 12.70 -1.28
N LEU A 388 -11.47 13.42 -1.51
CA LEU A 388 -10.28 13.34 -0.66
C LEU A 388 -10.53 13.84 0.77
N TRP A 389 -11.21 15.00 0.91
CA TRP A 389 -11.62 15.50 2.22
C TRP A 389 -12.55 14.52 2.94
N MET A 390 -13.50 13.93 2.22
CA MET A 390 -14.38 12.89 2.77
C MET A 390 -13.60 11.65 3.23
N THR A 391 -12.55 11.25 2.48
CA THR A 391 -11.67 10.14 2.90
C THR A 391 -10.91 10.48 4.20
N ILE A 392 -10.42 11.71 4.33
CA ILE A 392 -9.72 12.16 5.55
C ILE A 392 -10.68 12.14 6.75
N ILE A 393 -11.87 12.71 6.60
CA ILE A 393 -12.91 12.72 7.64
C ILE A 393 -13.27 11.27 8.02
N GLY A 394 -13.52 10.41 7.03
CA GLY A 394 -13.78 8.99 7.25
C GLY A 394 -12.66 8.29 8.00
N GLY A 395 -11.40 8.57 7.66
CA GLY A 395 -10.23 8.05 8.35
C GLY A 395 -10.18 8.43 9.84
N PHE A 396 -10.44 9.71 10.17
CA PHE A 396 -10.53 10.17 11.56
C PHE A 396 -11.69 9.48 12.31
N LEU A 397 -12.86 9.39 11.71
CA LEU A 397 -14.00 8.68 12.31
C LEU A 397 -13.69 7.19 12.50
N GLY A 398 -13.03 6.56 11.52
CA GLY A 398 -12.61 5.17 11.59
C GLY A 398 -11.64 4.91 12.74
N GLY A 399 -10.63 5.77 12.91
CA GLY A 399 -9.70 5.71 14.04
C GLY A 399 -10.39 5.89 15.39
N LEU A 400 -11.22 6.92 15.50
CA LEU A 400 -11.97 7.24 16.71
C LEU A 400 -12.92 6.09 17.13
N PHE A 401 -13.67 5.56 16.17
CA PHE A 401 -14.61 4.46 16.41
C PHE A 401 -13.88 3.14 16.68
N ALA A 402 -12.73 2.88 16.05
CA ALA A 402 -11.96 1.68 16.29
C ALA A 402 -11.43 1.62 17.73
N VAL A 403 -10.98 2.75 18.29
CA VAL A 403 -10.57 2.84 19.71
C VAL A 403 -11.75 2.57 20.64
N ARG A 404 -12.92 3.12 20.32
CA ARG A 404 -14.07 3.04 21.22
C ARG A 404 -14.86 1.72 21.11
N PHE A 405 -15.05 1.23 19.90
CA PHE A 405 -15.91 0.07 19.63
C PHE A 405 -15.14 -1.21 19.29
N GLY A 406 -13.81 -1.08 19.12
CA GLY A 406 -12.93 -2.16 18.72
C GLY A 406 -12.79 -2.29 17.19
N VAL A 407 -11.60 -2.70 16.77
CA VAL A 407 -11.19 -2.75 15.36
C VAL A 407 -12.08 -3.68 14.52
N MET A 408 -12.42 -4.88 15.04
CA MET A 408 -13.23 -5.87 14.28
C MET A 408 -14.65 -5.39 13.99
N ARG A 409 -15.26 -4.61 14.91
CA ARG A 409 -16.60 -4.04 14.68
C ARG A 409 -16.56 -2.96 13.61
N ILE A 410 -15.51 -2.15 13.58
CA ILE A 410 -15.37 -1.09 12.59
C ILE A 410 -14.97 -1.65 11.22
N LEU A 411 -14.21 -2.74 11.17
CA LEU A 411 -14.01 -3.50 9.92
C LEU A 411 -15.33 -4.00 9.34
N LEU A 412 -16.20 -4.57 10.17
CA LEU A 412 -17.53 -5.01 9.74
C LEU A 412 -18.37 -3.83 9.23
N LEU A 413 -18.41 -2.74 10.00
CA LEU A 413 -19.11 -1.51 9.59
C LEU A 413 -18.56 -1.00 8.24
N GLY A 414 -17.25 -0.93 8.08
CA GLY A 414 -16.60 -0.52 6.83
C GLY A 414 -16.98 -1.39 5.64
N ALA A 415 -17.00 -2.72 5.81
CA ALA A 415 -17.43 -3.64 4.76
C ALA A 415 -18.92 -3.44 4.39
N VAL A 416 -19.79 -3.29 5.37
CA VAL A 416 -21.23 -3.03 5.13
C VAL A 416 -21.45 -1.68 4.44
N LEU A 417 -20.75 -0.64 4.87
CA LEU A 417 -20.83 0.68 4.24
C LEU A 417 -20.30 0.64 2.80
N SER A 418 -19.17 -0.05 2.53
CA SER A 418 -18.64 -0.21 1.18
C SER A 418 -19.65 -0.93 0.27
N ALA A 419 -20.30 -2.00 0.75
CA ALA A 419 -21.36 -2.65 -0.01
C ALA A 419 -22.54 -1.70 -0.28
N GLY A 420 -22.95 -0.90 0.72
CA GLY A 420 -24.03 0.08 0.57
C GLY A 420 -23.68 1.19 -0.40
N THR A 421 -22.46 1.72 -0.35
CA THR A 421 -22.02 2.79 -1.27
C THR A 421 -21.90 2.30 -2.72
N ASN A 422 -21.50 1.05 -2.95
CA ASN A 422 -21.52 0.47 -4.29
C ASN A 422 -22.93 0.46 -4.92
N LEU A 423 -23.97 0.26 -4.10
CA LEU A 423 -25.36 0.36 -4.58
C LEU A 423 -25.75 1.79 -4.97
N LEU A 424 -25.16 2.81 -4.32
CA LEU A 424 -25.39 4.22 -4.71
C LEU A 424 -24.84 4.52 -6.11
N PHE A 425 -23.78 3.83 -6.56
CA PHE A 425 -23.30 3.94 -7.94
C PHE A 425 -24.32 3.44 -8.95
N ILE A 426 -25.20 2.48 -8.59
CA ILE A 426 -26.30 2.03 -9.45
C ILE A 426 -27.30 3.16 -9.67
N LEU A 427 -27.60 3.94 -8.62
CA LEU A 427 -28.48 5.10 -8.76
C LEU A 427 -27.88 6.13 -9.73
N LEU A 428 -26.56 6.35 -9.64
CA LEU A 428 -25.85 7.24 -10.54
C LEU A 428 -25.85 6.70 -11.98
N ALA A 429 -25.62 5.39 -12.18
CA ALA A 429 -25.68 4.76 -13.50
C ALA A 429 -27.06 4.87 -14.13
N ASN A 430 -28.12 4.69 -13.34
CA ASN A 430 -29.51 4.76 -13.84
C ASN A 430 -30.00 6.21 -14.02
N SER A 431 -29.35 7.20 -13.42
CA SER A 431 -29.72 8.62 -13.59
C SER A 431 -29.46 9.15 -14.99
N ALA A 432 -28.64 8.47 -15.77
CA ALA A 432 -28.30 8.82 -17.14
C ALA A 432 -29.40 8.49 -18.18
N GLY A 433 -30.41 7.72 -17.80
CA GLY A 433 -31.64 7.52 -18.59
C GLY A 433 -31.51 6.96 -20.02
N GLY A 434 -30.32 6.42 -20.40
CA GLY A 434 -30.10 5.84 -21.73
C GLY A 434 -30.02 6.85 -22.89
N ALA A 435 -30.00 8.16 -22.61
CA ALA A 435 -29.78 9.21 -23.62
C ALA A 435 -28.27 9.39 -23.86
N GLU A 436 -27.89 9.79 -25.09
CA GLU A 436 -26.54 10.31 -25.33
C GLU A 436 -26.30 11.53 -24.43
N LEU A 437 -25.44 11.37 -23.41
CA LEU A 437 -25.18 12.40 -22.44
C LEU A 437 -24.16 13.41 -23.02
N VAL A 438 -24.56 14.65 -23.06
CA VAL A 438 -23.68 15.76 -23.41
C VAL A 438 -22.69 15.98 -22.24
N GLU A 439 -21.45 16.29 -22.54
CA GLU A 439 -20.45 16.59 -21.51
C GLU A 439 -20.92 17.73 -20.59
N GLY A 440 -20.92 17.51 -19.31
CA GLY A 440 -21.39 18.46 -18.29
C GLY A 440 -22.87 18.30 -17.90
N SER A 441 -23.65 17.42 -18.54
CA SER A 441 -25.08 17.20 -18.26
C SER A 441 -25.37 16.27 -17.08
N GLY A 442 -24.36 15.59 -16.54
CA GLY A 442 -24.51 14.66 -15.42
C GLY A 442 -25.08 15.31 -14.15
N ASN A 443 -25.84 14.54 -13.36
CA ASN A 443 -26.42 15.02 -12.11
C ASN A 443 -25.33 15.23 -11.03
N ILE A 444 -24.80 16.46 -10.96
CA ILE A 444 -23.68 16.82 -10.08
C ILE A 444 -24.01 16.62 -8.59
N ASN A 445 -25.25 16.87 -8.16
CA ASN A 445 -25.64 16.69 -6.77
C ASN A 445 -25.61 15.21 -6.37
N LEU A 446 -26.07 14.34 -7.25
CA LEU A 446 -26.00 12.89 -7.02
C LEU A 446 -24.54 12.41 -7.00
N LEU A 447 -23.67 12.97 -7.86
CA LEU A 447 -22.25 12.67 -7.85
C LEU A 447 -21.61 13.06 -6.50
N PHE A 448 -21.92 14.23 -5.94
CA PHE A 448 -21.44 14.64 -4.61
C PHE A 448 -21.88 13.66 -3.52
N ILE A 449 -23.13 13.21 -3.55
CA ILE A 449 -23.65 12.26 -2.56
C ILE A 449 -22.92 10.91 -2.66
N VAL A 450 -22.82 10.36 -3.88
CA VAL A 450 -22.19 9.06 -4.12
C VAL A 450 -20.71 9.08 -3.76
N ILE A 451 -19.96 10.05 -4.27
CA ILE A 451 -18.53 10.21 -3.98
C ILE A 451 -18.29 10.52 -2.52
N GLY A 452 -19.13 11.34 -1.90
CA GLY A 452 -19.02 11.68 -0.47
C GLY A 452 -19.20 10.46 0.41
N ALA A 453 -20.27 9.70 0.18
CA ALA A 453 -20.55 8.47 0.94
C ALA A 453 -19.46 7.41 0.74
N ASP A 454 -19.05 7.18 -0.51
CA ASP A 454 -18.03 6.19 -0.85
C ASP A 454 -16.67 6.51 -0.22
N ASN A 455 -16.18 7.73 -0.38
CA ASN A 455 -14.88 8.12 0.16
C ASN A 455 -14.88 8.20 1.69
N LEU A 456 -16.00 8.60 2.32
CA LEU A 456 -16.15 8.57 3.78
C LEU A 456 -16.06 7.13 4.30
N SER A 457 -16.79 6.21 3.67
CA SER A 457 -16.77 4.78 3.96
C SER A 457 -15.37 4.19 3.76
N ALA A 458 -14.74 4.46 2.63
CA ALA A 458 -13.39 3.99 2.29
C ALA A 458 -12.33 4.50 3.29
N GLY A 459 -12.45 5.75 3.74
CA GLY A 459 -11.58 6.32 4.78
C GLY A 459 -11.72 5.58 6.11
N LEU A 460 -12.97 5.41 6.59
CA LEU A 460 -13.30 4.71 7.81
C LEU A 460 -12.79 3.26 7.79
N ALA A 461 -13.10 2.55 6.72
CA ALA A 461 -12.65 1.17 6.50
C ALA A 461 -11.12 1.06 6.48
N SER A 462 -10.44 2.00 5.81
CA SER A 462 -8.97 1.99 5.69
C SER A 462 -8.28 2.18 7.03
N ALA A 463 -8.73 3.10 7.89
CA ALA A 463 -8.14 3.33 9.21
C ALA A 463 -8.25 2.08 10.10
N ALA A 464 -9.44 1.47 10.15
CA ALA A 464 -9.66 0.24 10.88
C ALA A 464 -8.83 -0.93 10.32
N PHE A 465 -8.72 -1.02 8.99
CA PHE A 465 -7.98 -2.10 8.35
C PHE A 465 -6.47 -2.02 8.59
N ILE A 466 -5.89 -0.82 8.52
CA ILE A 466 -4.48 -0.61 8.85
C ILE A 466 -4.22 -0.96 10.33
N ALA A 467 -5.11 -0.58 11.23
CA ALA A 467 -5.02 -0.97 12.65
C ALA A 467 -5.12 -2.49 12.83
N PHE A 468 -6.01 -3.15 12.09
CA PHE A 468 -6.12 -4.61 12.08
C PHE A 468 -4.84 -5.29 11.59
N LEU A 469 -4.26 -4.84 10.46
CA LEU A 469 -2.99 -5.38 9.98
C LEU A 469 -1.87 -5.23 11.02
N SER A 470 -1.87 -4.11 11.75
CA SER A 470 -0.90 -3.88 12.82
C SER A 470 -1.06 -4.87 13.96
N SER A 471 -2.31 -5.16 14.39
CA SER A 471 -2.59 -6.12 15.46
C SER A 471 -2.25 -7.57 15.12
N LEU A 472 -2.20 -7.92 13.82
CA LEU A 472 -1.74 -9.23 13.36
C LEU A 472 -0.22 -9.37 13.38
N THR A 473 0.51 -8.27 13.46
CA THR A 473 1.95 -8.24 13.27
C THR A 473 2.67 -8.45 14.59
N ASN A 474 3.66 -9.36 14.62
CA ASN A 474 4.53 -9.55 15.77
C ASN A 474 5.63 -8.49 15.78
N VAL A 475 5.87 -7.88 16.95
CA VAL A 475 6.91 -6.85 17.15
C VAL A 475 8.31 -7.35 16.76
N SER A 476 8.58 -8.67 16.86
CA SER A 476 9.85 -9.27 16.44
C SER A 476 10.06 -9.31 14.92
N PHE A 477 9.00 -9.16 14.10
CA PHE A 477 9.01 -9.29 12.64
C PHE A 477 8.19 -8.20 11.95
N THR A 478 8.15 -7.00 12.51
CA THR A 478 7.21 -5.94 12.12
C THR A 478 7.28 -5.58 10.65
N ALA A 479 8.46 -5.29 10.09
CA ALA A 479 8.59 -4.90 8.70
C ALA A 479 8.20 -6.04 7.75
N VAL A 480 8.61 -7.29 8.06
CA VAL A 480 8.36 -8.45 7.17
C VAL A 480 6.89 -8.83 7.16
N GLN A 481 6.29 -9.08 8.34
CA GLN A 481 4.89 -9.51 8.42
C GLN A 481 3.95 -8.45 7.88
N TYR A 482 4.14 -7.18 8.26
CA TYR A 482 3.30 -6.10 7.74
C TYR A 482 3.47 -5.89 6.23
N ALA A 483 4.71 -6.01 5.70
CA ALA A 483 4.94 -5.95 4.25
C ALA A 483 4.24 -7.09 3.50
N ILE A 484 4.23 -8.31 4.03
CA ILE A 484 3.48 -9.44 3.46
C ILE A 484 1.98 -9.12 3.43
N PHE A 485 1.40 -8.66 4.56
CA PHE A 485 -0.02 -8.34 4.64
C PHE A 485 -0.40 -7.19 3.69
N SER A 486 0.36 -6.11 3.69
CA SER A 486 0.09 -4.95 2.83
C SER A 486 0.30 -5.23 1.33
N SER A 487 1.18 -6.17 0.99
CA SER A 487 1.32 -6.66 -0.39
C SER A 487 0.13 -7.55 -0.79
N LEU A 488 -0.28 -8.46 0.08
CA LEU A 488 -1.41 -9.36 -0.15
C LEU A 488 -2.73 -8.59 -0.36
N MET A 489 -2.98 -7.54 0.45
CA MET A 489 -4.19 -6.72 0.35
C MET A 489 -4.32 -5.98 -0.99
N THR A 490 -3.22 -5.77 -1.71
CA THR A 490 -3.22 -5.03 -2.99
C THR A 490 -3.07 -5.93 -4.19
N LEU A 491 -2.33 -7.03 -4.07
CA LEU A 491 -2.00 -7.92 -5.20
C LEU A 491 -3.24 -8.61 -5.75
N PHE A 492 -4.02 -9.25 -4.87
CA PHE A 492 -5.20 -10.03 -5.25
C PHE A 492 -6.30 -9.15 -5.89
N PRO A 493 -6.69 -8.01 -5.27
CA PRO A 493 -7.66 -7.09 -5.86
C PRO A 493 -7.22 -6.48 -7.19
N LYS A 494 -5.93 -6.22 -7.39
CA LYS A 494 -5.43 -5.68 -8.67
C LYS A 494 -5.56 -6.68 -9.81
N VAL A 495 -5.35 -7.96 -9.54
CA VAL A 495 -5.55 -9.02 -10.56
C VAL A 495 -7.00 -9.06 -11.00
N LEU A 496 -7.95 -9.04 -10.05
CA LEU A 496 -9.39 -9.02 -10.36
C LEU A 496 -9.81 -7.71 -11.04
N GLY A 497 -9.28 -6.57 -10.58
CA GLY A 497 -9.57 -5.25 -11.15
C GLY A 497 -9.16 -5.12 -12.62
N GLY A 498 -8.17 -5.89 -13.07
CA GLY A 498 -7.77 -5.93 -14.48
C GLY A 498 -8.88 -6.39 -15.44
N TYR A 499 -9.91 -7.06 -14.93
CA TYR A 499 -11.08 -7.53 -15.72
C TYR A 499 -12.29 -6.58 -15.65
N SER A 500 -12.23 -5.50 -14.87
CA SER A 500 -13.36 -4.57 -14.66
C SER A 500 -13.89 -4.00 -15.97
N GLY A 501 -13.03 -3.56 -16.88
CA GLY A 501 -13.42 -3.02 -18.18
C GLY A 501 -14.17 -4.04 -19.04
N SER A 502 -13.62 -5.24 -19.20
CA SER A 502 -14.25 -6.31 -19.99
C SER A 502 -15.61 -6.73 -19.42
N TYR A 503 -15.75 -6.70 -18.07
CA TYR A 503 -17.03 -7.01 -17.45
C TYR A 503 -18.07 -5.92 -17.74
N VAL A 504 -17.68 -4.65 -17.66
CA VAL A 504 -18.56 -3.50 -17.96
C VAL A 504 -18.98 -3.52 -19.43
N GLU A 505 -18.06 -3.80 -20.37
CA GLU A 505 -18.37 -3.94 -21.80
C GLU A 505 -19.39 -5.05 -22.08
N ALA A 506 -19.30 -6.17 -21.36
CA ALA A 506 -20.18 -7.32 -21.55
C ALA A 506 -21.54 -7.19 -20.88
N MET A 507 -21.61 -6.60 -19.67
CA MET A 507 -22.77 -6.66 -18.78
C MET A 507 -23.33 -5.28 -18.39
N GLY A 508 -22.60 -4.20 -18.68
CA GLY A 508 -22.97 -2.83 -18.31
C GLY A 508 -22.67 -2.46 -16.86
N TYR A 509 -22.75 -1.17 -16.55
CA TYR A 509 -22.39 -0.59 -15.25
C TYR A 509 -23.25 -1.08 -14.10
N THR A 510 -24.57 -1.20 -14.28
CA THR A 510 -25.48 -1.67 -13.23
C THR A 510 -25.10 -3.05 -12.70
N HIS A 511 -24.88 -4.00 -13.61
CA HIS A 511 -24.45 -5.35 -13.21
C HIS A 511 -23.04 -5.38 -12.61
N PHE A 512 -22.15 -4.50 -13.08
CA PHE A 512 -20.82 -4.35 -12.52
C PHE A 512 -20.87 -3.89 -11.05
N PHE A 513 -21.68 -2.89 -10.70
CA PHE A 513 -21.82 -2.43 -9.32
C PHE A 513 -22.54 -3.45 -8.43
N ILE A 514 -23.49 -4.23 -8.97
CA ILE A 514 -24.05 -5.39 -8.25
C ILE A 514 -22.93 -6.40 -7.95
N MET A 515 -22.10 -6.73 -8.94
CA MET A 515 -20.99 -7.67 -8.78
C MET A 515 -20.00 -7.18 -7.73
N THR A 516 -19.59 -5.88 -7.73
CA THR A 516 -18.70 -5.34 -6.70
C THR A 516 -19.32 -5.37 -5.31
N THR A 517 -20.64 -5.15 -5.19
CA THR A 517 -21.38 -5.33 -3.93
C THR A 517 -21.33 -6.79 -3.47
N LEU A 518 -21.57 -7.73 -4.36
CA LEU A 518 -21.53 -9.18 -4.07
C LEU A 518 -20.13 -9.64 -3.65
N LEU A 519 -19.06 -9.04 -4.17
CA LEU A 519 -17.68 -9.31 -3.74
C LEU A 519 -17.42 -8.94 -2.28
N THR A 520 -18.23 -8.06 -1.70
CA THR A 520 -18.11 -7.69 -0.28
C THR A 520 -18.76 -8.72 0.65
N LEU A 521 -19.74 -9.51 0.18
CA LEU A 521 -20.43 -10.50 1.02
C LEU A 521 -19.50 -11.56 1.63
N PRO A 522 -18.60 -12.21 0.84
CA PRO A 522 -17.59 -13.10 1.43
C PRO A 522 -16.73 -12.43 2.50
N VAL A 523 -16.41 -11.16 2.32
CA VAL A 523 -15.61 -10.39 3.30
C VAL A 523 -16.37 -10.23 4.61
N ILE A 524 -17.66 -9.88 4.56
CA ILE A 524 -18.53 -9.79 5.75
C ILE A 524 -18.56 -11.14 6.47
N VAL A 525 -18.74 -12.22 5.74
CA VAL A 525 -18.73 -13.58 6.31
C VAL A 525 -17.39 -13.90 6.97
N LEU A 526 -16.26 -13.60 6.30
CA LEU A 526 -14.92 -13.80 6.87
C LEU A 526 -14.72 -13.01 8.16
N ILE A 527 -15.19 -11.74 8.22
CA ILE A 527 -15.09 -10.92 9.44
C ILE A 527 -15.91 -11.54 10.58
N LEU A 528 -17.13 -11.98 10.32
CA LEU A 528 -17.98 -12.61 11.33
C LEU A 528 -17.36 -13.89 11.90
N PHE A 529 -16.76 -14.73 11.06
CA PHE A 529 -16.03 -15.92 11.50
C PHE A 529 -14.74 -15.56 12.25
N ALA A 530 -13.97 -14.59 11.75
CA ALA A 530 -12.74 -14.14 12.39
C ALA A 530 -13.01 -13.54 13.76
N ARG A 531 -14.03 -12.69 13.89
CA ARG A 531 -14.41 -12.03 15.16
C ARG A 531 -14.65 -13.04 16.27
N ASN A 532 -15.41 -14.08 16.02
CA ASN A 532 -15.75 -15.09 17.01
C ASN A 532 -14.53 -15.91 17.50
N ARG A 533 -13.45 -15.94 16.73
CA ARG A 533 -12.23 -16.68 17.05
C ARG A 533 -11.10 -15.77 17.54
N PHE A 534 -11.04 -14.53 17.02
CA PHE A 534 -10.00 -13.57 17.33
C PHE A 534 -10.22 -12.89 18.70
N ASP A 535 -11.49 -12.64 19.09
CA ASP A 535 -11.87 -12.04 20.38
C ASP A 535 -11.82 -13.06 21.55
N LYS A 536 -11.50 -14.33 21.30
CA LYS A 536 -11.28 -15.32 22.37
C LYS A 536 -9.85 -15.21 22.90
N PRO A 537 -9.65 -15.14 24.23
CA PRO A 537 -8.30 -15.21 24.78
C PRO A 537 -7.65 -16.53 24.33
N VAL A 538 -6.45 -16.45 23.78
CA VAL A 538 -5.65 -17.62 23.41
C VAL A 538 -5.33 -18.35 24.71
N THR A 539 -6.02 -19.44 25.01
CA THR A 539 -5.61 -20.38 26.04
C THR A 539 -4.33 -21.05 25.54
N ILE A 540 -3.21 -20.60 26.06
CA ILE A 540 -1.93 -21.30 25.90
C ILE A 540 -2.09 -22.62 26.67
N SER A 541 -2.39 -23.70 25.93
CA SER A 541 -2.24 -25.06 26.47
C SER A 541 -0.74 -25.29 26.66
N GLY A 542 -0.31 -25.38 27.93
CA GLY A 542 1.04 -25.65 28.35
C GLY A 542 1.64 -26.96 27.82
#